data_112652ed5ae927d1af4c402acf9948ca
#
_entry.id   112652ed5ae927d1af4c402acf9948ca
#
_cell.length_a   1.000
_cell.length_b   1.000
_cell.length_c   1.000
_cell.angle_alpha   90.00
_cell.angle_beta   90.00
_cell.angle_gamma   90.00
#
_symmetry.space_group_name_H-M   'P 1'
#
loop_
_entity.id
_entity.type
_entity.pdbx_description
1 polymer ?
#
loop_
_entity_poly.entity_id
_entity_poly.type
_entity_poly.pdbx_seq_one_letter_code
_entity_poly.pdbx_strand_id
1 'polypeptide(L)'
;MHSITGKMNKDATQFQAGESTGFGIRLGVKYRDPKTKADAWTNYSAVIFAKSPGQIQFYQIVLVEGAIVAIGAQELKVDSFDGQNGQILSIEMLNARLTYAHNPNSQQSPQQQGGYGQQAAPQRPPSQPTYSQAPPQQQQTPRSQAPNYGGFDDDIPFGI
;
A
#
# COMPACT_ATOMS: atom_id res chain seq x y z
N MET A 1 -7.65 0.26 -12.15
CA MET A 1 -7.52 0.80 -10.78
C MET A 1 -6.13 1.40 -10.66
N HIS A 2 -6.02 2.64 -10.20
CA HIS A 2 -4.76 3.35 -9.99
C HIS A 2 -4.45 3.38 -8.50
N SER A 3 -3.18 3.30 -8.13
CA SER A 3 -2.77 3.39 -6.73
C SER A 3 -1.52 4.24 -6.61
N ILE A 4 -1.51 5.16 -5.66
CA ILE A 4 -0.39 6.05 -5.37
C ILE A 4 -0.08 5.98 -3.89
N THR A 5 1.20 5.81 -3.59
CA THR A 5 1.72 5.90 -2.22
C THR A 5 2.57 7.14 -2.08
N GLY A 6 2.30 7.92 -1.06
CA GLY A 6 3.04 9.16 -0.82
C GLY A 6 3.02 9.57 0.63
N LYS A 7 3.84 10.57 0.95
CA LYS A 7 3.85 11.22 2.26
C LYS A 7 2.91 12.42 2.23
N MET A 8 2.10 12.57 3.28
CA MET A 8 1.26 13.75 3.46
C MET A 8 2.11 14.96 3.82
N ASN A 9 1.95 16.04 3.06
CA ASN A 9 2.67 17.30 3.30
C ASN A 9 1.88 18.24 4.24
N LYS A 10 0.60 17.96 4.45
CA LYS A 10 -0.32 18.69 5.33
C LYS A 10 -1.41 17.73 5.80
N ASP A 11 -2.07 18.10 6.88
CA ASP A 11 -3.27 17.41 7.35
C ASP A 11 -4.36 17.42 6.27
N ALA A 12 -5.18 16.36 6.23
CA ALA A 12 -6.33 16.33 5.33
C ALA A 12 -7.34 17.42 5.69
N THR A 13 -7.87 18.09 4.69
CA THR A 13 -8.94 19.08 4.89
C THR A 13 -10.27 18.36 5.07
N GLN A 14 -10.86 18.50 6.25
CA GLN A 14 -12.17 17.91 6.54
C GLN A 14 -13.30 18.87 6.14
N PHE A 15 -14.36 18.35 5.51
CA PHE A 15 -15.57 19.10 5.17
C PHE A 15 -16.81 18.20 5.20
N GLN A 16 -17.99 18.81 5.35
CA GLN A 16 -19.26 18.09 5.34
C GLN A 16 -19.81 17.99 3.91
N ALA A 17 -20.23 16.81 3.51
CA ALA A 17 -20.85 16.53 2.22
C ALA A 17 -22.12 15.69 2.41
N GLY A 18 -23.24 16.35 2.63
CA GLY A 18 -24.50 15.70 2.99
C GLY A 18 -24.37 14.90 4.29
N GLU A 19 -24.68 13.61 4.24
CA GLU A 19 -24.58 12.69 5.39
C GLU A 19 -23.17 12.13 5.60
N SER A 20 -22.22 12.48 4.75
CA SER A 20 -20.85 11.99 4.81
C SER A 20 -19.88 13.10 5.15
N THR A 21 -18.76 12.76 5.80
CA THR A 21 -17.64 13.65 5.98
C THR A 21 -16.57 13.37 4.92
N GLY A 22 -16.23 14.40 4.14
CA GLY A 22 -15.16 14.34 3.16
C GLY A 22 -13.81 14.73 3.75
N PHE A 23 -12.75 14.08 3.26
CA PHE A 23 -11.36 14.37 3.59
C PHE A 23 -10.61 14.65 2.30
N GLY A 24 -10.25 15.92 2.07
CA GLY A 24 -9.42 16.35 0.96
C GLY A 24 -7.95 16.07 1.24
N ILE A 25 -7.32 15.29 0.41
CA ILE A 25 -5.93 14.83 0.55
C ILE A 25 -5.11 15.43 -0.58
N ARG A 26 -3.90 15.88 -0.26
CA ARG A 26 -2.91 16.33 -1.23
C ARG A 26 -1.59 15.63 -0.99
N LEU A 27 -1.06 14.96 -2.03
CA LEU A 27 0.19 14.23 -1.98
C LEU A 27 1.14 14.78 -3.03
N GLY A 28 2.40 14.99 -2.63
CA GLY A 28 3.50 15.23 -3.55
C GLY A 28 4.35 13.96 -3.67
N VAL A 29 4.45 13.40 -4.86
CA VAL A 29 5.33 12.26 -5.14
C VAL A 29 6.59 12.78 -5.83
N LYS A 30 7.73 12.63 -5.14
CA LYS A 30 9.02 13.05 -5.64
C LYS A 30 9.52 12.04 -6.69
N TYR A 31 10.06 12.55 -7.79
CA TYR A 31 10.78 11.75 -8.77
C TYR A 31 12.00 12.50 -9.27
N ARG A 32 12.96 11.76 -9.84
CA ARG A 32 14.13 12.37 -10.50
C ARG A 32 13.87 12.41 -12.00
N ASP A 33 13.85 13.61 -12.55
CA ASP A 33 13.68 13.79 -13.99
C ASP A 33 14.92 13.26 -14.74
N PRO A 34 14.76 12.28 -15.64
CA PRO A 34 15.89 11.70 -16.37
C PRO A 34 16.54 12.68 -17.35
N LYS A 35 15.82 13.71 -17.83
CA LYS A 35 16.31 14.70 -18.79
C LYS A 35 17.12 15.80 -18.10
N THR A 36 16.55 16.40 -17.07
CA THR A 36 17.17 17.53 -16.35
C THR A 36 18.09 17.08 -15.22
N LYS A 37 18.02 15.80 -14.82
CA LYS A 37 18.73 15.22 -13.65
C LYS A 37 18.38 15.92 -12.34
N ALA A 38 17.31 16.71 -12.32
CA ALA A 38 16.79 17.40 -11.16
C ALA A 38 15.67 16.59 -10.47
N ASP A 39 15.47 16.88 -9.19
CA ASP A 39 14.32 16.37 -8.46
C ASP A 39 13.08 17.18 -8.82
N ALA A 40 12.01 16.48 -9.14
CA ALA A 40 10.71 17.06 -9.49
C ALA A 40 9.59 16.40 -8.67
N TRP A 41 8.39 16.95 -8.75
CA TRP A 41 7.24 16.49 -7.98
C TRP A 41 6.03 16.35 -8.88
N THR A 42 5.30 15.24 -8.71
CA THR A 42 3.95 15.09 -9.26
C THR A 42 2.95 15.31 -8.13
N ASN A 43 2.02 16.24 -8.32
CA ASN A 43 0.98 16.56 -7.35
C ASN A 43 -0.24 15.70 -7.61
N TYR A 44 -0.73 15.07 -6.55
CA TYR A 44 -1.98 14.29 -6.56
C TYR A 44 -2.95 14.90 -5.57
N SER A 45 -4.23 14.94 -5.94
CA SER A 45 -5.32 15.30 -5.05
C SER A 45 -6.37 14.19 -5.03
N ALA A 46 -6.98 13.98 -3.89
CA ALA A 46 -8.03 12.98 -3.71
C ALA A 46 -9.04 13.45 -2.67
N VAL A 47 -10.27 13.03 -2.81
CA VAL A 47 -11.30 13.15 -1.77
C VAL A 47 -11.76 11.76 -1.39
N ILE A 48 -11.71 11.45 -0.11
CA ILE A 48 -12.28 10.22 0.45
C ILE A 48 -13.40 10.56 1.42
N PHE A 49 -14.42 9.71 1.49
CA PHE A 49 -15.59 9.94 2.31
C PHE A 49 -15.70 8.92 3.45
N ALA A 50 -16.07 9.42 4.61
CA ALA A 50 -16.41 8.63 5.78
C ALA A 50 -17.89 8.78 6.11
N LYS A 51 -18.57 7.67 6.39
CA LYS A 51 -20.00 7.63 6.74
C LYS A 51 -20.25 7.32 8.21
N SER A 52 -19.33 6.62 8.86
CA SER A 52 -19.46 6.25 10.26
C SER A 52 -18.56 7.08 11.17
N PRO A 53 -18.97 7.35 12.42
CA PRO A 53 -18.14 8.08 13.38
C PRO A 53 -16.75 7.44 13.60
N GLY A 54 -16.67 6.12 13.67
CA GLY A 54 -15.40 5.42 13.82
C GLY A 54 -14.46 5.60 12.62
N GLN A 55 -15.00 5.66 11.39
CA GLN A 55 -14.23 5.93 10.19
C GLN A 55 -13.72 7.37 10.16
N ILE A 56 -14.56 8.33 10.59
CA ILE A 56 -14.17 9.73 10.70
C ILE A 56 -13.00 9.87 11.69
N GLN A 57 -13.14 9.30 12.89
CA GLN A 57 -12.09 9.33 13.91
C GLN A 57 -10.80 8.66 13.42
N PHE A 58 -10.91 7.53 12.75
CA PHE A 58 -9.75 6.86 12.15
C PHE A 58 -9.03 7.77 11.13
N TYR A 59 -9.77 8.41 10.21
CA TYR A 59 -9.17 9.31 9.23
C TYR A 59 -8.53 10.53 9.85
N GLN A 60 -9.13 11.09 10.90
CA GLN A 60 -8.55 12.22 11.65
C GLN A 60 -7.20 11.87 12.30
N ILE A 61 -7.02 10.61 12.72
CA ILE A 61 -5.77 10.14 13.33
C ILE A 61 -4.70 9.84 12.28
N VAL A 62 -5.09 9.27 11.14
CA VAL A 62 -4.11 8.74 10.17
C VAL A 62 -3.82 9.68 9.00
N LEU A 63 -4.70 10.63 8.69
CA LEU A 63 -4.53 11.57 7.57
C LEU A 63 -3.95 12.91 8.04
N VAL A 64 -2.81 12.83 8.69
CA VAL A 64 -2.09 13.97 9.24
C VAL A 64 -0.76 14.21 8.52
N GLU A 65 -0.20 15.39 8.68
CA GLU A 65 1.12 15.73 8.13
C GLU A 65 2.17 14.71 8.55
N GLY A 66 2.99 14.30 7.59
CA GLY A 66 4.05 13.32 7.80
C GLY A 66 3.62 11.86 7.67
N ALA A 67 2.32 11.56 7.68
CA ALA A 67 1.83 10.20 7.47
C ALA A 67 2.15 9.68 6.07
N ILE A 68 2.40 8.39 5.97
CA ILE A 68 2.54 7.68 4.68
C ILE A 68 1.19 7.04 4.38
N VAL A 69 0.62 7.38 3.24
CA VAL A 69 -0.68 6.87 2.81
C VAL A 69 -0.60 6.26 1.42
N ALA A 70 -1.39 5.21 1.19
CA ALA A 70 -1.66 4.69 -0.14
C ALA A 70 -3.13 4.91 -0.47
N ILE A 71 -3.37 5.53 -1.62
CA ILE A 71 -4.71 5.87 -2.11
C ILE A 71 -4.93 5.13 -3.42
N GLY A 72 -6.03 4.39 -3.49
CA GLY A 72 -6.51 3.77 -4.72
C GLY A 72 -7.62 4.59 -5.34
N ALA A 73 -7.65 4.70 -6.67
CA ALA A 73 -8.72 5.37 -7.42
C ALA A 73 -9.14 4.55 -8.62
N GLN A 74 -10.37 4.78 -9.08
CA GLN A 74 -10.87 4.14 -10.31
C GLN A 74 -10.42 4.90 -11.54
N GLU A 75 -10.40 6.22 -11.47
CA GLU A 75 -10.14 7.13 -12.57
C GLU A 75 -9.15 8.22 -12.15
N LEU A 76 -8.43 8.76 -13.11
CA LEU A 76 -7.54 9.90 -12.94
C LEU A 76 -7.97 11.03 -13.87
N LYS A 77 -7.98 12.23 -13.36
CA LYS A 77 -8.21 13.46 -14.12
C LYS A 77 -6.99 14.36 -13.97
N VAL A 78 -6.46 14.86 -15.07
CA VAL A 78 -5.45 15.91 -15.04
C VAL A 78 -6.14 17.26 -14.89
N ASP A 79 -5.76 17.98 -13.87
CA ASP A 79 -6.24 19.34 -13.61
C ASP A 79 -5.09 20.32 -13.62
N SER A 80 -5.34 21.55 -14.05
CA SER A 80 -4.33 22.58 -14.09
C SER A 80 -4.87 23.87 -13.49
N PHE A 81 -4.05 24.53 -12.69
CA PHE A 81 -4.39 25.84 -12.14
C PHE A 81 -3.19 26.78 -12.20
N ASP A 82 -3.47 28.06 -12.33
CA ASP A 82 -2.43 29.09 -12.36
C ASP A 82 -2.00 29.43 -10.93
N GLY A 83 -0.77 29.10 -10.61
CA GLY A 83 -0.13 29.46 -9.33
C GLY A 83 0.69 30.73 -9.47
N GLN A 84 1.19 31.24 -8.36
CA GLN A 84 2.05 32.45 -8.35
C GLN A 84 3.35 32.29 -9.18
N ASN A 85 3.82 31.05 -9.34
CA ASN A 85 5.06 30.73 -10.05
C ASN A 85 4.81 30.03 -11.41
N GLY A 86 3.62 30.17 -11.99
CA GLY A 86 3.23 29.56 -13.24
C GLY A 86 2.16 28.46 -13.09
N GLN A 87 1.87 27.78 -14.19
CA GLN A 87 0.89 26.72 -14.23
C GLN A 87 1.31 25.50 -13.40
N ILE A 88 0.46 25.06 -12.50
CA ILE A 88 0.65 23.87 -11.67
C ILE A 88 -0.28 22.78 -12.19
N LEU A 89 0.28 21.63 -12.52
CA LEU A 89 -0.46 20.44 -12.87
C LEU A 89 -0.69 19.58 -11.63
N SER A 90 -1.91 19.08 -11.48
CA SER A 90 -2.31 18.14 -10.44
C SER A 90 -3.09 16.99 -11.05
N ILE A 91 -2.90 15.80 -10.53
CA ILE A 91 -3.68 14.62 -10.92
C ILE A 91 -4.73 14.40 -9.84
N GLU A 92 -5.99 14.61 -10.21
CA GLU A 92 -7.13 14.33 -9.34
C GLU A 92 -7.50 12.84 -9.43
N MET A 93 -7.54 12.19 -8.27
CA MET A 93 -7.89 10.79 -8.12
C MET A 93 -9.39 10.68 -7.82
N LEU A 94 -10.18 10.24 -8.81
CA LEU A 94 -11.63 10.14 -8.69
C LEU A 94 -12.05 8.79 -8.09
N ASN A 95 -13.15 8.80 -7.32
CA ASN A 95 -13.65 7.63 -6.60
C ASN A 95 -12.56 6.99 -5.72
N ALA A 96 -11.84 7.86 -5.03
CA ALA A 96 -10.68 7.50 -4.23
C ALA A 96 -11.05 6.78 -2.94
N ARG A 97 -10.19 5.87 -2.52
CA ARG A 97 -10.27 5.17 -1.24
C ARG A 97 -8.90 5.05 -0.61
N LEU A 98 -8.85 5.13 0.71
CA LEU A 98 -7.65 4.85 1.47
C LEU A 98 -7.41 3.32 1.49
N THR A 99 -6.26 2.87 1.01
CA THR A 99 -5.86 1.46 1.01
C THR A 99 -4.85 1.14 2.09
N TYR A 100 -4.05 2.13 2.48
CA TYR A 100 -3.09 2.01 3.56
C TYR A 100 -2.85 3.38 4.20
N ALA A 101 -2.61 3.40 5.50
CA ALA A 101 -2.13 4.59 6.22
C ALA A 101 -1.21 4.18 7.36
N HIS A 102 -0.10 4.89 7.49
CA HIS A 102 0.84 4.77 8.60
C HIS A 102 1.18 6.18 9.13
N ASN A 103 0.79 6.44 10.37
CA ASN A 103 1.16 7.65 11.07
C ASN A 103 2.36 7.34 11.96
N PRO A 104 3.56 7.89 11.68
CA PRO A 104 4.75 7.61 12.47
C PRO A 104 4.66 8.15 13.91
N ASN A 105 3.74 9.10 14.17
CA ASN A 105 3.53 9.68 15.48
C ASN A 105 2.47 8.95 16.31
N SER A 106 1.73 7.99 15.74
CA SER A 106 0.77 7.19 16.47
C SER A 106 1.47 5.98 17.08
N GLN A 107 1.45 5.85 18.40
CA GLN A 107 1.90 4.65 19.12
C GLN A 107 0.93 3.46 18.97
N GLN A 108 -0.10 3.57 18.14
CA GLN A 108 -1.01 2.48 17.85
C GLN A 108 -0.41 1.57 16.79
N SER A 109 0.03 0.40 17.19
CA SER A 109 0.31 -0.72 16.28
C SER A 109 -0.86 -0.90 15.31
N PRO A 110 -0.62 -1.12 14.01
CA PRO A 110 -1.69 -1.41 13.08
C PRO A 110 -2.38 -2.70 13.53
N GLN A 111 -3.60 -2.57 14.02
CA GLN A 111 -4.48 -3.71 14.21
C GLN A 111 -4.73 -4.28 12.82
N GLN A 112 -4.06 -5.38 12.53
CA GLN A 112 -4.25 -6.20 11.35
C GLN A 112 -5.71 -6.68 11.33
N GLN A 113 -6.58 -5.92 10.67
CA GLN A 113 -7.92 -6.36 10.34
C GLN A 113 -7.88 -7.16 9.04
N GLY A 114 -7.37 -8.36 9.16
CA GLY A 114 -7.34 -9.38 8.12
C GLY A 114 -7.63 -10.72 8.78
N GLY A 115 -8.84 -10.89 9.31
CA GLY A 115 -9.31 -12.14 9.84
C GLY A 115 -9.71 -13.09 8.71
N TYR A 116 -8.79 -13.89 8.21
CA TYR A 116 -9.14 -15.23 7.76
C TYR A 116 -9.09 -16.11 9.01
N GLY A 117 -10.25 -16.58 9.45
CA GLY A 117 -10.38 -17.49 10.57
C GLY A 117 -9.54 -18.75 10.32
N GLN A 118 -8.42 -18.86 11.03
CA GLN A 118 -7.82 -20.17 11.26
C GLN A 118 -8.73 -20.91 12.22
N GLN A 119 -9.48 -21.87 11.69
CA GLN A 119 -10.11 -22.92 12.49
C GLN A 119 -9.04 -23.54 13.39
N ALA A 120 -9.23 -23.39 14.69
CA ALA A 120 -8.43 -24.06 15.70
C ALA A 120 -8.49 -25.58 15.45
N ALA A 121 -7.36 -26.17 15.14
CA ALA A 121 -7.21 -27.61 15.11
C ALA A 121 -7.45 -28.17 16.53
N PRO A 122 -8.19 -29.29 16.69
CA PRO A 122 -8.43 -29.88 18.00
C PRO A 122 -7.12 -30.32 18.64
N GLN A 123 -6.89 -29.87 19.87
CA GLN A 123 -5.77 -30.27 20.71
C GLN A 123 -5.80 -31.78 20.92
N ARG A 124 -4.77 -32.49 20.48
CA ARG A 124 -4.50 -33.87 20.88
C ARG A 124 -4.01 -33.88 22.34
N PRO A 125 -4.51 -34.81 23.17
CA PRO A 125 -4.00 -35.00 24.52
C PRO A 125 -2.56 -35.48 24.52
N PRO A 126 -1.76 -35.18 25.56
CA PRO A 126 -0.36 -35.56 25.63
C PRO A 126 -0.20 -37.06 25.75
N SER A 127 0.48 -37.69 24.81
CA SER A 127 0.91 -39.07 24.87
C SER A 127 2.16 -39.20 25.69
N GLN A 128 2.14 -40.17 26.62
CA GLN A 128 3.21 -40.60 27.55
C GLN A 128 4.50 -41.03 26.81
N PRO A 129 5.66 -40.92 27.48
CA PRO A 129 6.93 -41.36 26.91
C PRO A 129 7.09 -42.87 26.97
N THR A 130 7.32 -43.50 25.83
CA THR A 130 7.79 -44.89 25.76
C THR A 130 9.24 -44.93 25.36
N TYR A 131 10.02 -45.59 26.16
CA TYR A 131 11.47 -45.83 26.01
C TYR A 131 11.78 -46.81 24.88
N SER A 132 12.96 -46.62 24.30
CA SER A 132 13.90 -47.57 23.67
C SER A 132 13.55 -48.19 22.31
N GLN A 133 14.31 -47.91 21.29
CA GLN A 133 15.30 -48.84 20.73
C GLN A 133 16.10 -48.22 19.57
N ALA A 134 17.29 -48.74 19.41
CA ALA A 134 18.45 -48.34 18.64
C ALA A 134 18.27 -48.22 17.10
N PRO A 135 19.24 -47.60 16.40
CA PRO A 135 19.11 -47.14 15.04
C PRO A 135 19.33 -48.22 13.97
N PRO A 136 18.69 -48.14 12.82
CA PRO A 136 19.23 -48.75 11.60
C PRO A 136 19.70 -47.70 10.59
N GLN A 137 20.91 -47.92 10.20
CA GLN A 137 21.59 -47.72 8.90
C GLN A 137 21.03 -46.77 7.85
N GLN A 138 21.94 -45.92 7.43
CA GLN A 138 21.93 -45.06 6.24
C GLN A 138 21.49 -45.79 4.96
N GLN A 139 20.44 -45.28 4.32
CA GLN A 139 20.23 -45.44 2.90
C GLN A 139 20.41 -44.12 2.22
N GLN A 140 21.39 -44.04 1.36
CA GLN A 140 21.66 -42.97 0.42
C GLN A 140 20.51 -42.87 -0.58
N THR A 141 19.83 -41.73 -0.63
CA THR A 141 18.93 -41.39 -1.71
C THR A 141 19.67 -40.61 -2.79
N PRO A 142 19.36 -40.87 -4.09
CA PRO A 142 20.12 -40.27 -5.17
C PRO A 142 19.72 -38.79 -5.36
N ARG A 143 20.76 -38.01 -5.66
CA ARG A 143 20.75 -36.61 -6.04
C ARG A 143 19.84 -36.39 -7.25
N SER A 144 18.70 -35.75 -7.07
CA SER A 144 17.89 -35.25 -8.19
C SER A 144 18.54 -34.00 -8.76
N GLN A 145 18.83 -34.06 -10.05
CA GLN A 145 19.36 -32.98 -10.88
C GLN A 145 18.38 -31.81 -10.90
N ALA A 146 18.89 -30.59 -10.72
CA ALA A 146 18.17 -29.36 -10.91
C ALA A 146 17.80 -29.18 -12.40
N PRO A 147 16.60 -28.67 -12.72
CA PRO A 147 16.26 -28.33 -14.08
C PRO A 147 17.03 -27.09 -14.54
N ASN A 148 17.68 -27.24 -15.69
CA ASN A 148 18.43 -26.21 -16.39
C ASN A 148 17.43 -25.26 -17.07
N TYR A 149 17.23 -24.07 -16.53
CA TYR A 149 16.50 -23.01 -17.23
C TYR A 149 17.47 -22.28 -18.17
N GLY A 150 17.60 -22.85 -19.37
CA GLY A 150 18.28 -22.21 -20.49
C GLY A 150 17.36 -21.21 -21.17
N GLY A 151 17.85 -19.99 -21.37
CA GLY A 151 17.58 -19.13 -22.50
C GLY A 151 16.19 -18.51 -22.56
N PHE A 152 16.02 -17.34 -21.95
CA PHE A 152 15.09 -16.35 -22.46
C PHE A 152 15.86 -15.43 -23.41
N ASP A 153 15.65 -15.58 -24.70
CA ASP A 153 16.08 -14.61 -25.70
C ASP A 153 15.18 -13.37 -25.57
N ASP A 154 15.79 -12.28 -25.12
CA ASP A 154 15.21 -10.93 -25.10
C ASP A 154 15.29 -10.30 -26.49
N ASP A 155 14.42 -10.72 -27.40
CA ASP A 155 14.15 -9.97 -28.62
C ASP A 155 12.80 -9.26 -28.52
N ILE A 156 12.80 -8.05 -27.94
CA ILE A 156 11.69 -7.10 -28.06
C ILE A 156 12.04 -6.16 -29.24
N PRO A 157 11.40 -6.28 -30.41
CA PRO A 157 11.60 -5.34 -31.47
C PRO A 157 10.86 -4.03 -31.16
N PHE A 158 11.61 -2.96 -30.88
CA PHE A 158 11.07 -1.62 -30.92
C PHE A 158 10.85 -1.23 -32.39
N GLY A 159 9.62 -1.37 -32.86
CA GLY A 159 9.17 -0.79 -34.13
C GLY A 159 9.03 0.73 -33.97
N ILE A 160 9.53 1.42 -34.96
CA ILE A 160 9.51 2.86 -35.25
C ILE A 160 8.08 3.43 -35.25
#